data_6eb27ae854adb834c06d32c933d2aad6
#
_entry.id   6eb27ae854adb834c06d32c933d2aad6
#
_cell.length_a   1.000
_cell.length_b   1.000
_cell.length_c   1.000
_cell.angle_alpha   90.00
_cell.angle_beta   90.00
_cell.angle_gamma   90.00
#
_symmetry.space_group_name_H-M   'P 1'
#
loop_
_entity.id
_entity.type
_entity.pdbx_description
1 polymer ?
#
loop_
_entity_poly.entity_id
_entity_poly.type
_entity_poly.pdbx_seq_one_letter_code
_entity_poly.pdbx_strand_id
1 'polypeptide(L)'
;MSKRKKNKEINFYWIYLIFIFCLIGLQVFSSFTGKYQTIDETKFFKFLNDGDIEKIQIINREFAEVYIKKNRITNSSHSDKKLNQLGPHYKFEILDIKSFRENIINHNNTNTENVITWTAEKRNTNWTNDLLSWLIPIGIMVLIWIFIMRRMSSGGAGGQIFNIGKSRAQLFD
;
A
#
# COMPACT_ATOMS: atom_id res chain seq x y z
N MET A 1 33.12 36.33 32.60
CA MET A 1 31.76 36.39 32.03
C MET A 1 31.43 35.03 31.43
N SER A 2 30.66 34.20 32.14
CA SER A 2 30.27 32.84 31.70
C SER A 2 29.02 32.95 30.81
N LYS A 3 29.15 32.58 29.54
CA LYS A 3 28.01 32.50 28.61
C LYS A 3 27.16 31.31 28.97
N ARG A 4 25.99 31.51 29.59
CA ARG A 4 24.95 30.49 29.77
C ARG A 4 24.48 30.00 28.40
N LYS A 5 24.74 28.74 28.09
CA LYS A 5 24.16 28.05 26.93
C LYS A 5 22.64 27.99 27.14
N LYS A 6 21.90 28.70 26.30
CA LYS A 6 20.42 28.54 26.21
C LYS A 6 20.11 27.13 25.72
N ASN A 7 19.57 26.29 26.58
CA ASN A 7 19.01 25.02 26.18
C ASN A 7 17.83 25.30 25.25
N LYS A 8 17.96 24.89 23.98
CA LYS A 8 16.82 24.88 23.04
C LYS A 8 15.80 23.85 23.52
N GLU A 9 14.71 24.35 24.07
CA GLU A 9 13.54 23.48 24.32
C GLU A 9 13.02 22.99 22.96
N ILE A 10 13.17 21.70 22.75
CA ILE A 10 12.70 21.09 21.51
C ILE A 10 11.21 20.82 21.69
N ASN A 11 10.39 21.56 20.99
CA ASN A 11 8.96 21.41 20.97
C ASN A 11 8.57 19.97 20.56
N PHE A 12 7.87 19.27 21.44
CA PHE A 12 7.36 17.90 21.21
C PHE A 12 6.39 17.81 20.03
N TYR A 13 5.86 18.92 19.56
CA TYR A 13 4.97 19.01 18.39
C TYR A 13 5.57 18.42 17.11
N TRP A 14 6.90 18.39 16.99
CA TRP A 14 7.58 17.84 15.82
C TRP A 14 7.36 16.33 15.68
N ILE A 15 7.22 15.62 16.79
CA ILE A 15 6.95 14.17 16.81
C ILE A 15 5.55 13.89 16.27
N TYR A 16 4.56 14.69 16.66
CA TYR A 16 3.20 14.57 16.12
C TYR A 16 3.15 14.86 14.62
N LEU A 17 3.94 15.84 14.16
CA LEU A 17 4.01 16.18 12.75
C LEU A 17 4.59 15.03 11.92
N ILE A 18 5.67 14.38 12.38
CA ILE A 18 6.24 13.19 11.74
C ILE A 18 5.21 12.05 11.74
N PHE A 19 4.52 11.83 12.84
CA PHE A 19 3.52 10.77 12.95
C PHE A 19 2.35 10.99 11.99
N ILE A 20 1.84 12.20 11.90
CA ILE A 20 0.79 12.57 10.94
C ILE A 20 1.28 12.40 9.51
N PHE A 21 2.50 12.83 9.20
CA PHE A 21 3.08 12.68 7.87
C PHE A 21 3.27 11.22 7.48
N CYS A 22 3.66 10.36 8.43
CA CYS A 22 3.78 8.92 8.24
C CYS A 22 2.41 8.27 7.98
N LEU A 23 1.36 8.65 8.72
CA LEU A 23 -0.01 8.17 8.49
C LEU A 23 -0.56 8.59 7.12
N ILE A 24 -0.33 9.85 6.73
CA ILE A 24 -0.74 10.34 5.41
C ILE A 24 0.04 9.59 4.33
N GLY A 25 1.34 9.37 4.50
CA GLY A 25 2.17 8.61 3.58
C GLY A 25 1.69 7.17 3.40
N LEU A 26 1.32 6.49 4.49
CA LEU A 26 0.75 5.14 4.45
C LEU A 26 -0.61 5.12 3.73
N GLN A 27 -1.44 6.12 3.94
CA GLN A 27 -2.75 6.21 3.29
C GLN A 27 -2.61 6.48 1.79
N VAL A 28 -1.71 7.38 1.41
CA VAL A 28 -1.38 7.64 0.00
C VAL A 28 -0.77 6.40 -0.65
N PHE A 29 0.18 5.74 0.00
CA PHE A 29 0.78 4.51 -0.49
C PHE A 29 -0.25 3.40 -0.71
N SER A 30 -1.19 3.20 0.23
CA SER A 30 -2.27 2.21 0.08
C SER A 30 -3.24 2.53 -1.06
N SER A 31 -3.34 3.79 -1.46
CA SER A 31 -4.16 4.23 -2.59
C SER A 31 -3.49 3.94 -3.94
N PHE A 32 -2.16 3.85 -3.97
CA PHE A 32 -1.40 3.47 -5.17
C PHE A 32 -1.37 1.96 -5.39
N THR A 33 -1.51 1.14 -4.35
CA THR A 33 -1.72 -0.30 -4.49
C THR A 33 -3.16 -0.53 -4.93
N GLY A 34 -3.38 -0.48 -6.24
CA GLY A 34 -4.71 -0.54 -6.84
C GLY A 34 -5.49 -1.76 -6.37
N LYS A 35 -6.60 -1.52 -5.70
CA LYS A 35 -7.56 -2.56 -5.39
C LYS A 35 -8.26 -2.95 -6.68
N TYR A 36 -7.80 -4.06 -7.28
CA TYR A 36 -8.57 -4.70 -8.35
C TYR A 36 -9.83 -5.35 -7.76
N GLN A 37 -10.86 -5.47 -8.59
CA GLN A 37 -12.05 -6.22 -8.23
C GLN A 37 -11.97 -7.62 -8.79
N THR A 38 -12.37 -8.60 -7.97
CA THR A 38 -12.50 -9.98 -8.46
C THR A 38 -13.82 -10.10 -9.24
N ILE A 39 -13.73 -10.65 -10.44
CA ILE A 39 -14.87 -10.97 -11.31
C ILE A 39 -14.81 -12.44 -11.68
N ASP A 40 -15.91 -12.95 -12.21
CA ASP A 40 -15.96 -14.25 -12.85
C ASP A 40 -15.58 -14.17 -14.34
N GLU A 41 -15.30 -15.32 -14.92
CA GLU A 41 -14.94 -15.47 -16.34
C GLU A 41 -16.09 -15.01 -17.26
N THR A 42 -17.34 -15.22 -16.87
CA THR A 42 -18.54 -14.78 -17.62
C THR A 42 -18.58 -13.26 -17.76
N LYS A 43 -18.30 -12.56 -16.67
CA LYS A 43 -18.25 -11.09 -16.66
C LYS A 43 -17.08 -10.55 -17.47
N PHE A 44 -15.96 -11.26 -17.45
CA PHE A 44 -14.83 -10.95 -18.31
C PHE A 44 -15.20 -11.03 -19.78
N PHE A 45 -15.84 -12.14 -20.24
CA PHE A 45 -16.26 -12.28 -21.62
C PHE A 45 -17.31 -11.23 -22.05
N LYS A 46 -18.15 -10.80 -21.12
CA LYS A 46 -19.04 -9.66 -21.39
C LYS A 46 -18.25 -8.39 -21.70
N PHE A 47 -17.27 -8.02 -20.87
CA PHE A 47 -16.40 -6.85 -21.11
C PHE A 47 -15.59 -6.98 -22.39
N LEU A 48 -15.20 -8.21 -22.73
CA LEU A 48 -14.50 -8.52 -23.97
C LEU A 48 -15.38 -8.19 -25.19
N ASN A 49 -16.62 -8.67 -25.18
CA ASN A 49 -17.58 -8.47 -26.26
C ASN A 49 -18.04 -7.00 -26.36
N ASP A 50 -18.15 -6.29 -25.23
CA ASP A 50 -18.49 -4.87 -25.17
C ASP A 50 -17.33 -3.97 -25.66
N GLY A 51 -16.13 -4.55 -25.89
CA GLY A 51 -14.95 -3.86 -26.38
C GLY A 51 -14.33 -2.91 -25.33
N ASP A 52 -14.58 -3.17 -24.04
CA ASP A 52 -14.15 -2.33 -22.94
C ASP A 52 -12.70 -2.59 -22.52
N ILE A 53 -12.13 -3.74 -22.90
CA ILE A 53 -10.80 -4.19 -22.49
C ILE A 53 -9.72 -3.51 -23.33
N GLU A 54 -8.70 -2.96 -22.68
CA GLU A 54 -7.50 -2.40 -23.29
C GLU A 54 -6.40 -3.45 -23.42
N LYS A 55 -6.09 -4.10 -22.31
CA LYS A 55 -5.09 -5.19 -22.27
C LYS A 55 -5.38 -6.20 -21.18
N ILE A 56 -4.81 -7.39 -21.33
CA ILE A 56 -4.89 -8.49 -20.38
C ILE A 56 -3.47 -8.90 -20.00
N GLN A 57 -3.23 -9.09 -18.69
CA GLN A 57 -1.97 -9.58 -18.18
C GLN A 57 -2.21 -10.91 -17.47
N ILE A 58 -1.66 -11.99 -18.03
CA ILE A 58 -1.79 -13.34 -17.46
C ILE A 58 -0.66 -13.53 -16.46
N ILE A 59 -0.99 -13.77 -15.21
CA ILE A 59 -0.06 -13.93 -14.10
C ILE A 59 0.01 -15.40 -13.71
N ASN A 60 1.22 -15.95 -13.71
CA ASN A 60 1.54 -17.34 -13.30
C ASN A 60 0.71 -18.42 -14.02
N ARG A 61 0.05 -18.10 -15.12
CA ARG A 61 -0.91 -18.98 -15.82
C ARG A 61 -2.16 -19.34 -15.00
N GLU A 62 -2.41 -18.65 -13.91
CA GLU A 62 -3.51 -18.89 -12.97
C GLU A 62 -4.50 -17.73 -12.96
N PHE A 63 -4.02 -16.52 -13.09
CA PHE A 63 -4.84 -15.31 -12.97
C PHE A 63 -4.73 -14.44 -14.20
N ALA A 64 -5.82 -13.78 -14.55
CA ALA A 64 -5.83 -12.69 -15.51
C ALA A 64 -6.09 -11.35 -14.80
N GLU A 65 -5.21 -10.40 -15.00
CA GLU A 65 -5.41 -8.99 -14.65
C GLU A 65 -5.92 -8.25 -15.88
N VAL A 66 -7.05 -7.57 -15.74
CA VAL A 66 -7.76 -6.92 -16.83
C VAL A 66 -7.67 -5.41 -16.67
N TYR A 67 -7.27 -4.74 -17.73
CA TYR A 67 -7.19 -3.29 -17.83
C TYR A 67 -8.29 -2.79 -18.76
N ILE A 68 -9.13 -1.89 -18.26
CA ILE A 68 -10.24 -1.28 -18.99
C ILE A 68 -9.76 -0.02 -19.66
N LYS A 69 -10.24 0.26 -20.87
CA LYS A 69 -9.97 1.50 -21.62
C LYS A 69 -10.39 2.73 -20.79
N LYS A 70 -9.54 3.75 -20.75
CA LYS A 70 -9.77 4.95 -19.93
C LYS A 70 -11.12 5.63 -20.21
N ASN A 71 -11.54 5.66 -21.46
CA ASN A 71 -12.82 6.24 -21.89
C ASN A 71 -14.04 5.38 -21.48
N ARG A 72 -13.83 4.14 -21.05
CA ARG A 72 -14.87 3.20 -20.64
C ARG A 72 -14.99 3.02 -19.13
N ILE A 73 -13.99 3.43 -18.36
CA ILE A 73 -14.00 3.31 -16.89
C ILE A 73 -15.20 4.02 -16.25
N THR A 74 -15.65 5.14 -16.85
CA THR A 74 -16.78 5.94 -16.36
C THR A 74 -18.15 5.44 -16.83
N ASN A 75 -18.19 4.38 -17.63
CA ASN A 75 -19.47 3.83 -18.12
C ASN A 75 -20.24 3.14 -16.99
N SER A 76 -21.56 3.09 -17.12
CA SER A 76 -22.46 2.47 -16.14
C SER A 76 -22.09 1.02 -15.78
N SER A 77 -21.51 0.28 -16.72
CA SER A 77 -21.05 -1.10 -16.49
C SER A 77 -19.90 -1.22 -15.48
N HIS A 78 -19.16 -0.11 -15.25
CA HIS A 78 -18.01 -0.04 -14.37
C HIS A 78 -18.19 0.97 -13.22
N SER A 79 -19.27 1.77 -13.24
CA SER A 79 -19.45 2.93 -12.35
C SER A 79 -19.83 2.58 -10.92
N ASP A 80 -20.33 1.38 -10.65
CA ASP A 80 -20.81 0.98 -9.32
C ASP A 80 -19.69 0.84 -8.28
N LYS A 81 -18.44 0.99 -8.71
CA LYS A 81 -17.30 0.81 -7.83
C LYS A 81 -16.18 1.75 -8.26
N LYS A 82 -15.58 2.42 -7.30
CA LYS A 82 -14.40 3.27 -7.50
C LYS A 82 -13.22 2.44 -8.00
N LEU A 83 -13.10 2.28 -9.33
CA LEU A 83 -11.96 1.65 -9.95
C LEU A 83 -10.76 2.60 -9.90
N ASN A 84 -9.57 2.04 -9.70
CA ASN A 84 -8.34 2.80 -9.81
C ASN A 84 -8.13 3.21 -11.27
N GLN A 85 -7.77 4.47 -11.53
CA GLN A 85 -7.55 4.97 -12.89
C GLN A 85 -6.35 4.32 -13.61
N LEU A 86 -5.42 3.73 -12.86
CA LEU A 86 -4.18 3.16 -13.42
C LEU A 86 -4.26 1.65 -13.68
N GLY A 87 -5.23 0.95 -13.08
CA GLY A 87 -5.36 -0.51 -13.17
C GLY A 87 -4.29 -1.29 -12.38
N PRO A 88 -4.35 -2.61 -12.36
CA PRO A 88 -5.40 -3.43 -12.97
C PRO A 88 -6.76 -3.17 -12.35
N HIS A 89 -7.81 -3.19 -13.18
CA HIS A 89 -9.17 -2.88 -12.72
C HIS A 89 -9.87 -4.11 -12.18
N TYR A 90 -9.69 -5.24 -12.88
CA TYR A 90 -10.30 -6.51 -12.53
C TYR A 90 -9.26 -7.63 -12.50
N LYS A 91 -9.55 -8.65 -11.71
CA LYS A 91 -8.78 -9.90 -11.65
C LYS A 91 -9.73 -11.08 -11.58
N PHE A 92 -9.39 -12.17 -12.27
CA PHE A 92 -10.09 -13.43 -12.14
C PHE A 92 -9.14 -14.61 -12.30
N GLU A 93 -9.57 -15.77 -11.82
CA GLU A 93 -8.85 -17.02 -11.95
C GLU A 93 -9.17 -17.68 -13.30
N ILE A 94 -8.14 -18.13 -14.00
CA ILE A 94 -8.27 -18.80 -15.28
C ILE A 94 -8.41 -20.29 -15.01
N LEU A 95 -9.57 -20.88 -15.36
CA LEU A 95 -9.83 -22.31 -15.15
C LEU A 95 -9.04 -23.17 -16.14
N ASP A 96 -9.03 -22.81 -17.42
CA ASP A 96 -8.25 -23.47 -18.46
C ASP A 96 -7.51 -22.45 -19.32
N ILE A 97 -6.19 -22.40 -19.14
CA ILE A 97 -5.32 -21.46 -19.83
C ILE A 97 -5.31 -21.65 -21.35
N LYS A 98 -5.50 -22.89 -21.85
CA LYS A 98 -5.50 -23.16 -23.29
C LYS A 98 -6.74 -22.58 -23.93
N SER A 99 -7.91 -22.96 -23.43
CA SER A 99 -9.20 -22.44 -23.92
C SER A 99 -9.28 -20.93 -23.79
N PHE A 100 -8.78 -20.36 -22.69
CA PHE A 100 -8.73 -18.93 -22.49
C PHE A 100 -7.91 -18.20 -23.58
N ARG A 101 -6.72 -18.71 -23.88
CA ARG A 101 -5.84 -18.14 -24.92
C ARG A 101 -6.47 -18.28 -26.32
N GLU A 102 -7.08 -19.43 -26.63
CA GLU A 102 -7.76 -19.64 -27.90
C GLU A 102 -8.92 -18.66 -28.07
N ASN A 103 -9.70 -18.43 -27.04
CA ASN A 103 -10.79 -17.47 -27.06
C ASN A 103 -10.31 -16.03 -27.34
N ILE A 104 -9.21 -15.61 -26.72
CA ILE A 104 -8.64 -14.28 -26.98
C ILE A 104 -8.07 -14.19 -28.41
N ILE A 105 -7.38 -15.20 -28.89
CA ILE A 105 -6.84 -15.23 -30.26
C ILE A 105 -8.00 -15.18 -31.27
N ASN A 106 -9.04 -15.98 -31.07
CA ASN A 106 -10.22 -16.00 -31.94
C ASN A 106 -10.94 -14.63 -31.91
N HIS A 107 -11.07 -14.03 -30.74
CA HIS A 107 -11.63 -12.67 -30.63
C HIS A 107 -10.83 -11.66 -31.45
N ASN A 108 -9.51 -11.67 -31.32
CA ASN A 108 -8.63 -10.76 -32.06
C ASN A 108 -8.66 -11.00 -33.56
N ASN A 109 -8.79 -12.24 -34.01
CA ASN A 109 -8.92 -12.59 -35.44
C ASN A 109 -10.25 -12.12 -36.02
N THR A 110 -11.32 -12.14 -35.23
CA THR A 110 -12.65 -11.76 -35.67
C THR A 110 -12.88 -10.24 -35.61
N ASN A 111 -12.26 -9.57 -34.62
CA ASN A 111 -12.45 -8.15 -34.32
C ASN A 111 -11.16 -7.35 -34.55
N THR A 112 -10.87 -7.03 -35.81
CA THR A 112 -9.66 -6.30 -36.20
C THR A 112 -9.60 -4.86 -35.68
N GLU A 113 -10.74 -4.26 -35.34
CA GLU A 113 -10.80 -2.88 -34.80
C GLU A 113 -10.53 -2.83 -33.29
N ASN A 114 -10.75 -3.92 -32.56
CA ASN A 114 -10.60 -3.99 -31.11
C ASN A 114 -9.64 -5.11 -30.70
N VAL A 115 -8.44 -5.09 -31.27
CA VAL A 115 -7.39 -6.06 -30.93
C VAL A 115 -6.92 -5.85 -29.49
N ILE A 116 -7.02 -6.90 -28.68
CA ILE A 116 -6.60 -6.87 -27.28
C ILE A 116 -5.16 -7.35 -27.17
N THR A 117 -4.34 -6.50 -26.57
CA THR A 117 -2.98 -6.88 -26.22
C THR A 117 -2.97 -7.76 -24.99
N TRP A 118 -2.34 -8.91 -25.06
CA TRP A 118 -2.17 -9.77 -23.89
C TRP A 118 -0.70 -10.12 -23.68
N THR A 119 -0.30 -10.19 -22.43
CA THR A 119 1.05 -10.55 -21.99
C THR A 119 0.97 -11.62 -20.92
N ALA A 120 1.95 -12.51 -20.88
CA ALA A 120 2.07 -13.49 -19.81
C ALA A 120 3.31 -13.17 -18.98
N GLU A 121 3.13 -13.02 -17.68
CA GLU A 121 4.17 -12.71 -16.73
C GLU A 121 4.23 -13.78 -15.64
N LYS A 122 5.43 -14.24 -15.33
CA LYS A 122 5.66 -15.04 -14.13
C LYS A 122 6.01 -14.07 -12.99
N ARG A 123 5.02 -13.75 -12.20
CA ARG A 123 5.22 -12.92 -11.01
C ARG A 123 5.57 -13.86 -9.85
N ASN A 124 6.82 -13.86 -9.43
CA ASN A 124 7.18 -14.50 -8.18
C ASN A 124 6.41 -13.79 -7.07
N THR A 125 5.47 -14.50 -6.46
CA THR A 125 4.90 -14.10 -5.18
C THR A 125 6.00 -14.28 -4.14
N ASN A 126 6.95 -13.34 -4.14
CA ASN A 126 7.97 -13.31 -3.11
C ASN A 126 7.26 -12.91 -1.83
N TRP A 127 6.90 -13.90 -1.02
CA TRP A 127 6.43 -13.69 0.35
C TRP A 127 7.39 -12.75 1.12
N THR A 128 8.66 -12.69 0.68
CA THR A 128 9.68 -11.76 1.16
C THR A 128 9.32 -10.29 0.89
N ASN A 129 8.69 -9.96 -0.25
CA ASN A 129 8.25 -8.59 -0.53
C ASN A 129 7.08 -8.19 0.37
N ASP A 130 6.14 -9.11 0.59
CA ASP A 130 5.02 -8.88 1.50
C ASP A 130 5.53 -8.73 2.94
N LEU A 131 6.47 -9.57 3.34
CA LEU A 131 7.11 -9.51 4.66
C LEU A 131 7.92 -8.22 4.84
N LEU A 132 8.67 -7.80 3.83
CA LEU A 132 9.40 -6.52 3.84
C LEU A 132 8.45 -5.32 3.92
N SER A 133 7.32 -5.36 3.21
CA SER A 133 6.31 -4.31 3.26
C SER A 133 5.72 -4.12 4.65
N TRP A 134 5.66 -5.18 5.46
CA TRP A 134 5.26 -5.13 6.86
C TRP A 134 6.42 -4.77 7.80
N LEU A 135 7.62 -5.29 7.51
CA LEU A 135 8.79 -5.10 8.37
C LEU A 135 9.29 -3.66 8.37
N ILE A 136 9.21 -2.97 7.22
CA ILE A 136 9.69 -1.58 7.09
C ILE A 136 8.94 -0.62 8.02
N PRO A 137 7.58 -0.54 8.02
CA PRO A 137 6.85 0.33 8.94
C PRO A 137 7.10 0.00 10.41
N ILE A 138 7.16 -1.30 10.75
CA ILE A 138 7.44 -1.75 12.11
C ILE A 138 8.86 -1.36 12.51
N GLY A 139 9.85 -1.55 11.64
CA GLY A 139 11.23 -1.16 11.89
C GLY A 139 11.38 0.35 12.13
N ILE A 140 10.71 1.17 11.33
CA ILE A 140 10.68 2.63 11.52
C ILE A 140 10.07 2.98 12.87
N MET A 141 8.96 2.34 13.25
CA MET A 141 8.30 2.57 14.53
C MET A 141 9.22 2.22 15.72
N VAL A 142 9.93 1.09 15.63
CA VAL A 142 10.91 0.67 16.66
C VAL A 142 12.08 1.66 16.73
N LEU A 143 12.61 2.13 15.62
CA LEU A 143 13.68 3.14 15.59
C LEU A 143 13.23 4.45 16.24
N ILE A 144 12.03 4.92 15.93
CA ILE A 144 11.43 6.11 16.56
C ILE A 144 11.29 5.88 18.07
N TRP A 145 10.82 4.71 18.49
CA TRP A 145 10.68 4.34 19.89
C TRP A 145 12.03 4.36 20.63
N ILE A 146 13.05 3.73 20.06
CA ILE A 146 14.41 3.73 20.62
C ILE A 146 14.96 5.16 20.73
N PHE A 147 14.73 5.98 19.70
CA PHE A 147 15.17 7.39 19.71
C PHE A 147 14.50 8.18 20.81
N ILE A 148 13.18 8.02 21.01
CA ILE A 148 12.42 8.68 22.08
C ILE A 148 12.94 8.23 23.46
N MET A 149 13.10 6.91 23.65
CA MET A 149 13.59 6.32 24.90
C MET A 149 15.00 6.82 25.26
N ARG A 150 15.91 6.82 24.30
CA ARG A 150 17.29 7.37 24.52
C ARG A 150 17.26 8.84 24.91
N ARG A 151 16.34 9.60 24.33
CA ARG A 151 16.21 11.02 24.63
C ARG A 151 15.58 11.27 25.99
N MET A 152 14.61 10.48 26.40
CA MET A 152 14.02 10.56 27.75
C MET A 152 15.00 10.13 28.84
N SER A 153 15.87 9.17 28.54
CA SER A 153 16.88 8.69 29.49
C SER A 153 18.05 9.65 29.69
N SER A 154 18.35 10.52 28.69
CA SER A 154 19.54 11.38 28.75
C SER A 154 19.27 12.82 29.24
N GLY A 155 18.05 13.19 29.59
CA GLY A 155 17.73 14.57 29.96
C GLY A 155 16.47 14.77 30.81
N GLY A 156 16.55 14.54 32.07
CA GLY A 156 15.94 15.37 33.12
C GLY A 156 14.44 15.27 33.40
N ALA A 157 13.58 14.76 32.55
CA ALA A 157 12.13 14.72 32.87
C ALA A 157 11.67 13.37 33.48
N GLY A 158 12.35 12.27 33.14
CA GLY A 158 12.02 10.95 33.71
C GLY A 158 12.68 10.67 35.06
N GLY A 159 13.78 11.35 35.38
CA GLY A 159 14.50 11.13 36.64
C GLY A 159 13.79 11.69 37.88
N GLN A 160 12.89 12.64 37.73
CA GLN A 160 12.15 13.22 38.86
C GLN A 160 10.99 12.34 39.35
N ILE A 161 10.44 11.48 38.52
CA ILE A 161 9.30 10.62 38.89
C ILE A 161 9.76 9.50 39.86
N PHE A 162 11.03 9.08 39.78
CA PHE A 162 11.57 8.06 40.68
C PHE A 162 12.22 8.61 41.95
N ASN A 163 12.23 9.94 42.14
CA ASN A 163 12.82 10.57 43.29
C ASN A 163 11.82 10.94 44.38
N ILE A 164 10.54 10.56 44.24
CA ILE A 164 9.45 10.84 45.18
C ILE A 164 9.51 9.94 46.43
N GLY A 165 10.58 9.25 46.70
CA GLY A 165 10.73 8.37 47.86
C GLY A 165 11.90 8.66 48.79
N LYS A 166 12.72 9.64 48.49
CA LYS A 166 13.83 10.01 49.41
C LYS A 166 13.44 11.16 50.29
N SER A 167 12.59 10.86 51.27
CA SER A 167 12.42 11.70 52.43
C SER A 167 13.78 11.78 53.18
N ARG A 168 14.38 12.99 53.23
CA ARG A 168 15.47 13.26 54.14
C ARG A 168 14.87 13.43 55.53
N ALA A 169 14.89 12.39 56.30
CA ALA A 169 14.67 12.53 57.74
C ALA A 169 15.86 13.27 58.33
N GLN A 170 15.67 14.53 58.79
CA GLN A 170 16.62 15.23 59.64
C GLN A 170 16.31 14.82 61.08
N LEU A 171 17.28 14.20 61.73
CA LEU A 171 17.30 14.04 63.18
C LEU A 171 17.62 15.42 63.74
N PHE A 172 16.75 15.93 64.62
CA PHE A 172 17.03 17.04 65.50
C PHE A 172 17.52 16.44 66.82
N ASP A 173 18.77 16.81 67.22
CA ASP A 173 19.29 16.70 68.59
C ASP A 173 18.85 17.94 69.40
#